data_8cdfbf821f8020360cc709f8544757d1
#
_entry.id   8cdfbf821f8020360cc709f8544757d1
#
_cell.length_a   1.000
_cell.length_b   1.000
_cell.length_c   1.000
_cell.angle_alpha   90.00
_cell.angle_beta   90.00
_cell.angle_gamma   90.00
#
_symmetry.space_group_name_H-M   'P 1'
#
loop_
_entity.id
_entity.type
_entity.pdbx_description
1 polymer ?
#
loop_
_entity_poly.entity_id
_entity_poly.type
_entity_poly.pdbx_seq_one_letter_code
_entity_poly.pdbx_strand_id
1 'polypeptide(L)'
;KNYQPFLNIQPDFLLVVLRSENKAILSHVRGRLRSFSPNVIYFQQELFLYLFLYDLHGLDARSICSELFDFLEKYELKTGFSVIFTNIHKRALYIQQAESALKIGEIMDPEKKQYYYPDYYIPSVLFEAVKKFFPENLIPPELLILQRFDKQNQTDYAESLRIYLYERNNLNRAASCLHLHRNTLKYRLDKISALLEISLDDPATAQRLQLGFQLLDFTVKTSFPNYKE
;
A
#
# COMPACT_ATOMS: atom_id res chain seq x y z
N LYS A 1 -25.69 -24.22 -19.27
CA LYS A 1 -26.94 -23.62 -18.74
C LYS A 1 -26.68 -22.13 -18.57
N ASN A 2 -27.17 -21.38 -19.53
CA ASN A 2 -27.46 -19.94 -19.61
C ASN A 2 -26.75 -18.99 -18.62
N TYR A 3 -25.54 -18.58 -18.96
CA TYR A 3 -24.89 -17.37 -18.43
C TYR A 3 -25.24 -16.12 -19.28
N GLN A 4 -26.44 -16.05 -19.83
CA GLN A 4 -26.91 -14.93 -20.64
C GLN A 4 -27.20 -13.63 -19.89
N PRO A 5 -27.36 -13.53 -18.56
CA PRO A 5 -27.56 -12.25 -17.91
C PRO A 5 -26.35 -11.31 -17.96
N PHE A 6 -25.14 -11.82 -18.24
CA PHE A 6 -23.91 -11.02 -18.20
C PHE A 6 -23.53 -10.35 -19.53
N LEU A 7 -24.25 -10.65 -20.60
CA LEU A 7 -23.93 -10.11 -21.96
C LEU A 7 -24.26 -8.63 -22.14
N ASN A 8 -25.04 -8.04 -21.23
CA ASN A 8 -25.42 -6.62 -21.27
C ASN A 8 -24.81 -5.79 -20.14
N ILE A 9 -23.89 -6.33 -19.35
CA ILE A 9 -23.24 -5.61 -18.26
C ILE A 9 -22.13 -4.74 -18.88
N GLN A 10 -22.14 -3.45 -18.57
CA GLN A 10 -21.06 -2.53 -18.92
C GLN A 10 -19.72 -3.08 -18.39
N PRO A 11 -18.61 -2.92 -19.14
CA PRO A 11 -17.36 -3.59 -18.82
C PRO A 11 -16.63 -3.04 -17.58
N ASP A 12 -17.19 -2.05 -16.89
CA ASP A 12 -16.54 -1.43 -15.73
C ASP A 12 -16.96 -2.14 -14.44
N PHE A 13 -15.99 -2.73 -13.76
CA PHE A 13 -16.16 -3.45 -12.50
C PHE A 13 -15.24 -2.90 -11.41
N LEU A 14 -15.72 -2.92 -10.18
CA LEU A 14 -14.92 -2.72 -8.97
C LEU A 14 -15.16 -3.89 -8.03
N LEU A 15 -14.09 -4.50 -7.56
CA LEU A 15 -14.19 -5.52 -6.52
C LEU A 15 -13.92 -4.89 -5.14
N VAL A 16 -14.81 -5.20 -4.21
CA VAL A 16 -14.75 -4.77 -2.82
C VAL A 16 -14.77 -6.00 -1.92
N VAL A 17 -13.85 -6.08 -0.98
CA VAL A 17 -13.78 -7.15 0.03
C VAL A 17 -14.01 -6.55 1.40
N LEU A 18 -15.00 -7.06 2.10
CA LEU A 18 -15.34 -6.68 3.47
C LEU A 18 -14.95 -7.82 4.41
N ARG A 19 -14.33 -7.48 5.54
CA ARG A 19 -14.04 -8.46 6.60
C ARG A 19 -14.76 -8.10 7.89
N SER A 20 -15.37 -9.11 8.52
CA SER A 20 -15.90 -9.00 9.88
C SER A 20 -15.74 -10.32 10.60
N GLU A 21 -15.35 -10.27 11.84
CA GLU A 21 -15.34 -11.45 12.73
C GLU A 21 -16.76 -11.87 13.14
N ASN A 22 -17.73 -10.96 13.01
CA ASN A 22 -19.12 -11.22 13.30
C ASN A 22 -19.91 -11.51 11.99
N LYS A 23 -20.21 -12.79 11.75
CA LYS A 23 -20.99 -13.24 10.58
C LYS A 23 -22.39 -12.61 10.48
N ALA A 24 -23.00 -12.24 11.61
CA ALA A 24 -24.31 -11.61 11.63
C ALA A 24 -24.26 -10.21 10.99
N ILE A 25 -23.16 -9.47 11.21
CA ILE A 25 -22.93 -8.16 10.57
C ILE A 25 -22.82 -8.33 9.06
N LEU A 26 -22.03 -9.29 8.56
CA LEU A 26 -21.93 -9.55 7.12
C LEU A 26 -23.28 -9.93 6.51
N SER A 27 -24.07 -10.73 7.21
CA SER A 27 -25.43 -11.11 6.77
C SER A 27 -26.38 -9.92 6.73
N HIS A 28 -26.30 -9.01 7.70
CA HIS A 28 -27.07 -7.79 7.74
C HIS A 28 -26.68 -6.85 6.58
N VAL A 29 -25.37 -6.62 6.38
CA VAL A 29 -24.84 -5.85 5.24
C VAL A 29 -25.34 -6.42 3.92
N ARG A 30 -25.21 -7.74 3.73
CA ARG A 30 -25.69 -8.44 2.54
C ARG A 30 -27.16 -8.19 2.26
N GLY A 31 -28.01 -8.22 3.31
CA GLY A 31 -29.46 -7.97 3.20
C GLY A 31 -29.80 -6.57 2.72
N ARG A 32 -28.91 -5.60 2.96
CA ARG A 32 -29.09 -4.18 2.61
C ARG A 32 -28.40 -3.75 1.32
N LEU A 33 -27.51 -4.57 0.72
CA LEU A 33 -26.71 -4.18 -0.43
C LEU A 33 -27.52 -3.70 -1.62
N ARG A 34 -28.64 -4.35 -1.92
CA ARG A 34 -29.51 -3.95 -3.04
C ARG A 34 -30.19 -2.59 -2.86
N SER A 35 -30.31 -2.09 -1.62
CA SER A 35 -30.84 -0.76 -1.37
C SER A 35 -29.80 0.34 -1.62
N PHE A 36 -28.50 0.00 -1.63
CA PHE A 36 -27.40 0.94 -1.93
C PHE A 36 -27.01 0.95 -3.39
N SER A 37 -27.03 -0.23 -4.04
CA SER A 37 -26.73 -0.32 -5.46
C SER A 37 -27.51 -1.49 -6.07
N PRO A 38 -28.28 -1.27 -7.13
CA PRO A 38 -28.88 -2.35 -7.91
C PRO A 38 -27.80 -3.16 -8.66
N ASN A 39 -26.65 -2.55 -8.93
CA ASN A 39 -25.59 -3.06 -9.75
C ASN A 39 -24.50 -3.73 -8.89
N VAL A 40 -24.91 -4.67 -8.03
CA VAL A 40 -24.00 -5.43 -7.17
C VAL A 40 -24.28 -6.94 -7.28
N ILE A 41 -23.20 -7.67 -7.49
CA ILE A 41 -23.17 -9.13 -7.33
C ILE A 41 -22.27 -9.43 -6.14
N TYR A 42 -22.70 -10.33 -5.27
CA TYR A 42 -21.94 -10.65 -4.07
C TYR A 42 -21.89 -12.14 -3.79
N PHE A 43 -20.84 -12.56 -3.08
CA PHE A 43 -20.77 -13.87 -2.44
C PHE A 43 -20.08 -13.73 -1.08
N GLN A 44 -20.36 -14.64 -0.18
CA GLN A 44 -19.77 -14.68 1.15
C GLN A 44 -18.96 -15.97 1.31
N GLN A 45 -17.76 -15.83 1.84
CA GLN A 45 -16.89 -16.93 2.21
C GLN A 45 -16.36 -16.68 3.62
N GLU A 46 -16.74 -17.54 4.56
CA GLU A 46 -16.36 -17.44 5.98
C GLU A 46 -16.60 -16.06 6.59
N LEU A 47 -15.53 -15.30 6.85
CA LEU A 47 -15.54 -13.97 7.46
C LEU A 47 -15.44 -12.83 6.43
N PHE A 48 -15.49 -13.18 5.14
CA PHE A 48 -15.36 -12.23 4.04
C PHE A 48 -16.64 -12.15 3.23
N LEU A 49 -17.00 -10.93 2.85
CA LEU A 49 -18.05 -10.64 1.88
C LEU A 49 -17.41 -9.93 0.69
N TYR A 50 -17.58 -10.51 -0.49
CA TYR A 50 -17.04 -10.02 -1.76
C TYR A 50 -18.14 -9.37 -2.56
N LEU A 51 -17.94 -8.13 -2.99
CA LEU A 51 -18.88 -7.36 -3.78
C LEU A 51 -18.25 -7.04 -5.12
N PHE A 52 -18.94 -7.40 -6.20
CA PHE A 52 -18.64 -6.95 -7.55
C PHE A 52 -19.65 -5.87 -7.91
N LEU A 53 -19.19 -4.63 -7.86
CA LEU A 53 -19.94 -3.49 -8.36
C LEU A 53 -19.69 -3.38 -9.87
N TYR A 54 -20.73 -3.09 -10.63
CA TYR A 54 -20.65 -2.98 -12.08
C TYR A 54 -21.50 -1.82 -12.60
N ASP A 55 -21.28 -1.45 -13.86
CA ASP A 55 -21.96 -0.29 -14.49
C ASP A 55 -21.65 1.01 -13.76
N LEU A 56 -20.36 1.29 -13.62
CA LEU A 56 -19.86 2.36 -12.77
C LEU A 56 -19.89 3.74 -13.43
N HIS A 57 -20.26 3.82 -14.72
CA HIS A 57 -20.38 5.05 -15.50
C HIS A 57 -19.14 5.97 -15.46
N GLY A 58 -17.94 5.39 -15.37
CA GLY A 58 -16.67 6.14 -15.34
C GLY A 58 -16.38 6.85 -14.02
N LEU A 59 -17.15 6.57 -12.97
CA LEU A 59 -16.88 7.08 -11.62
C LEU A 59 -15.63 6.41 -11.02
N ASP A 60 -14.89 7.12 -10.20
CA ASP A 60 -13.80 6.53 -9.41
C ASP A 60 -14.33 5.70 -8.25
N ALA A 61 -13.49 4.78 -7.74
CA ALA A 61 -13.88 3.86 -6.67
C ALA A 61 -14.37 4.57 -5.40
N ARG A 62 -13.84 5.76 -5.09
CA ARG A 62 -14.21 6.52 -3.88
C ARG A 62 -15.59 7.15 -4.03
N SER A 63 -15.89 7.67 -5.23
CA SER A 63 -17.18 8.29 -5.53
C SER A 63 -18.32 7.28 -5.62
N ILE A 64 -18.08 6.09 -6.18
CA ILE A 64 -19.09 5.02 -6.34
C ILE A 64 -19.63 4.56 -5.00
N CYS A 65 -18.79 4.56 -4.00
CA CYS A 65 -19.06 3.87 -2.75
C CYS A 65 -19.42 4.81 -1.59
N SER A 66 -19.62 6.12 -1.80
CA SER A 66 -19.86 7.06 -0.71
C SER A 66 -21.04 6.65 0.20
N GLU A 67 -22.19 6.34 -0.37
CA GLU A 67 -23.37 5.90 0.41
C GLU A 67 -23.16 4.53 1.06
N LEU A 68 -22.45 3.62 0.37
CA LEU A 68 -22.08 2.33 0.93
C LEU A 68 -21.11 2.51 2.09
N PHE A 69 -20.18 3.46 1.99
CA PHE A 69 -19.19 3.73 3.05
C PHE A 69 -19.83 4.28 4.30
N ASP A 70 -20.73 5.26 4.20
CA ASP A 70 -21.46 5.80 5.34
C ASP A 70 -22.22 4.71 6.10
N PHE A 71 -22.71 3.72 5.35
CA PHE A 71 -23.36 2.55 5.93
C PHE A 71 -22.36 1.60 6.59
N LEU A 72 -21.24 1.29 5.93
CA LEU A 72 -20.22 0.36 6.42
C LEU A 72 -19.48 0.91 7.63
N GLU A 73 -19.27 2.21 7.69
CA GLU A 73 -18.59 2.89 8.79
C GLU A 73 -19.31 2.67 10.13
N LYS A 74 -20.65 2.60 10.13
CA LYS A 74 -21.48 2.30 11.32
C LYS A 74 -21.18 0.93 11.94
N TYR A 75 -20.64 -0.01 11.15
CA TYR A 75 -20.31 -1.37 11.59
C TYR A 75 -18.82 -1.60 11.79
N GLU A 76 -18.03 -0.54 11.72
CA GLU A 76 -16.57 -0.59 11.86
C GLU A 76 -15.89 -1.61 10.92
N LEU A 77 -16.49 -1.88 9.78
CA LEU A 77 -15.99 -2.86 8.82
C LEU A 77 -14.76 -2.34 8.08
N LYS A 78 -13.75 -3.18 8.03
CA LYS A 78 -12.56 -2.93 7.21
C LYS A 78 -12.77 -3.45 5.80
N THR A 79 -12.35 -2.65 4.82
CA THR A 79 -12.74 -2.83 3.43
C THR A 79 -11.54 -2.65 2.51
N GLY A 80 -11.28 -3.63 1.66
CA GLY A 80 -10.27 -3.57 0.61
C GLY A 80 -10.88 -3.38 -0.77
N PHE A 81 -10.24 -2.60 -1.62
CA PHE A 81 -10.69 -2.24 -2.97
C PHE A 81 -9.65 -2.61 -4.01
N SER A 82 -10.09 -3.26 -5.10
CA SER A 82 -9.28 -3.42 -6.30
C SER A 82 -9.14 -2.09 -7.08
N VAL A 83 -8.41 -2.10 -8.18
CA VAL A 83 -8.60 -1.10 -9.23
C VAL A 83 -9.89 -1.39 -9.99
N ILE A 84 -10.43 -0.39 -10.70
CA ILE A 84 -11.52 -0.58 -11.67
C ILE A 84 -10.98 -1.39 -12.84
N PHE A 85 -11.76 -2.34 -13.33
CA PHE A 85 -11.35 -3.24 -14.40
C PHE A 85 -12.50 -3.54 -15.37
N THR A 86 -12.16 -3.99 -16.57
CA THR A 86 -13.11 -4.24 -17.67
C THR A 86 -13.23 -5.73 -18.01
N ASN A 87 -12.28 -6.56 -17.61
CA ASN A 87 -12.25 -7.97 -17.98
C ASN A 87 -12.62 -8.87 -16.81
N ILE A 88 -13.88 -9.28 -16.75
CA ILE A 88 -14.39 -10.18 -15.68
C ILE A 88 -13.71 -11.56 -15.64
N HIS A 89 -13.14 -12.02 -16.75
CA HIS A 89 -12.43 -13.31 -16.78
C HIS A 89 -11.15 -13.27 -15.92
N LYS A 90 -10.58 -12.08 -15.68
CA LYS A 90 -9.44 -11.86 -14.79
C LYS A 90 -9.84 -11.55 -13.35
N ARG A 91 -11.08 -11.80 -12.95
CA ARG A 91 -11.59 -11.47 -11.61
C ARG A 91 -10.73 -11.97 -10.45
N ALA A 92 -10.06 -13.14 -10.60
CA ALA A 92 -9.18 -13.68 -9.57
C ALA A 92 -8.03 -12.73 -9.22
N LEU A 93 -7.47 -12.03 -10.21
CA LEU A 93 -6.45 -11.00 -9.99
C LEU A 93 -7.00 -9.84 -9.14
N TYR A 94 -8.21 -9.40 -9.42
CA TYR A 94 -8.81 -8.26 -8.71
C TYR A 94 -9.31 -8.62 -7.32
N ILE A 95 -9.70 -9.88 -7.10
CA ILE A 95 -9.92 -10.45 -5.76
C ILE A 95 -8.61 -10.35 -4.95
N GLN A 96 -7.52 -10.83 -5.52
CA GLN A 96 -6.21 -10.78 -4.88
C GLN A 96 -5.77 -9.33 -4.57
N GLN A 97 -6.04 -8.38 -5.47
CA GLN A 97 -5.74 -6.97 -5.22
C GLN A 97 -6.50 -6.42 -4.01
N ALA A 98 -7.82 -6.63 -3.95
CA ALA A 98 -8.65 -6.14 -2.85
C ALA A 98 -8.30 -6.82 -1.52
N GLU A 99 -8.05 -8.13 -1.52
CA GLU A 99 -7.57 -8.87 -0.34
C GLU A 99 -6.19 -8.37 0.13
N SER A 100 -5.27 -8.12 -0.80
CA SER A 100 -3.94 -7.58 -0.48
C SER A 100 -4.04 -6.17 0.10
N ALA A 101 -4.88 -5.30 -0.49
CA ALA A 101 -5.12 -3.96 0.03
C ALA A 101 -5.67 -3.99 1.45
N LEU A 102 -6.68 -4.85 1.71
CA LEU A 102 -7.24 -5.03 3.04
C LEU A 102 -6.19 -5.52 4.04
N LYS A 103 -5.52 -6.63 3.72
CA LYS A 103 -4.53 -7.26 4.60
C LYS A 103 -3.36 -6.34 4.94
N ILE A 104 -2.76 -5.73 3.91
CA ILE A 104 -1.60 -4.85 4.09
C ILE A 104 -2.01 -3.53 4.71
N GLY A 105 -3.18 -3.01 4.33
CA GLY A 105 -3.74 -1.80 4.90
C GLY A 105 -4.00 -1.93 6.40
N GLU A 106 -4.54 -3.05 6.86
CA GLU A 106 -4.73 -3.32 8.30
C GLU A 106 -3.43 -3.33 9.10
N ILE A 107 -2.33 -3.76 8.49
CA ILE A 107 -1.01 -3.78 9.13
C ILE A 107 -0.37 -2.39 9.11
N MET A 108 -0.43 -1.71 7.96
CA MET A 108 0.28 -0.45 7.74
C MET A 108 -0.44 0.76 8.36
N ASP A 109 -1.76 0.76 8.30
CA ASP A 109 -2.64 1.86 8.70
C ASP A 109 -3.86 1.31 9.48
N PRO A 110 -3.69 0.75 10.68
CA PRO A 110 -4.74 0.02 11.42
C PRO A 110 -5.96 0.88 11.76
N GLU A 111 -5.79 2.20 11.84
CA GLU A 111 -6.86 3.16 12.14
C GLU A 111 -7.79 3.42 10.95
N LYS A 112 -7.32 3.14 9.73
CA LYS A 112 -8.16 3.28 8.55
C LYS A 112 -9.15 2.12 8.47
N LYS A 113 -10.26 2.38 7.78
CA LYS A 113 -11.30 1.38 7.49
C LYS A 113 -11.37 1.01 6.02
N GLN A 114 -10.72 1.80 5.15
CA GLN A 114 -10.80 1.67 3.70
C GLN A 114 -9.40 1.64 3.11
N TYR A 115 -9.12 0.62 2.31
CA TYR A 115 -7.81 0.34 1.76
C TYR A 115 -7.91 0.15 0.24
N TYR A 116 -7.46 1.12 -0.54
CA TYR A 116 -7.48 1.09 -2.00
C TYR A 116 -6.17 0.51 -2.52
N TYR A 117 -6.26 -0.50 -3.37
CA TYR A 117 -5.07 -1.22 -3.86
C TYR A 117 -3.96 -0.32 -4.46
N PRO A 118 -4.26 0.75 -5.20
CA PRO A 118 -3.21 1.66 -5.67
C PRO A 118 -2.34 2.26 -4.55
N ASP A 119 -2.94 2.54 -3.39
CA ASP A 119 -2.23 3.10 -2.23
C ASP A 119 -1.34 2.04 -1.56
N TYR A 120 -1.69 0.76 -1.70
CA TYR A 120 -0.99 -0.38 -1.08
C TYR A 120 -0.26 -1.27 -2.10
N TYR A 121 -0.12 -0.83 -3.36
CA TYR A 121 0.54 -1.61 -4.41
C TYR A 121 1.98 -1.97 -4.03
N ILE A 122 2.82 -0.97 -3.74
CA ILE A 122 4.22 -1.19 -3.36
C ILE A 122 4.32 -2.00 -2.05
N PRO A 123 3.61 -1.64 -0.95
CA PRO A 123 3.59 -2.47 0.25
C PRO A 123 3.17 -3.94 0.00
N SER A 124 2.23 -4.19 -0.90
CA SER A 124 1.82 -5.56 -1.25
C SER A 124 2.94 -6.34 -1.95
N VAL A 125 3.66 -5.70 -2.87
CA VAL A 125 4.83 -6.30 -3.55
C VAL A 125 5.94 -6.59 -2.54
N LEU A 126 6.25 -5.63 -1.65
CA LEU A 126 7.25 -5.80 -0.60
C LEU A 126 6.88 -6.94 0.36
N PHE A 127 5.60 -7.06 0.72
CA PHE A 127 5.11 -8.13 1.58
C PHE A 127 5.39 -9.51 0.99
N GLU A 128 5.11 -9.70 -0.31
CA GLU A 128 5.39 -10.98 -0.97
C GLU A 128 6.91 -11.22 -1.13
N ALA A 129 7.69 -10.16 -1.34
CA ALA A 129 9.15 -10.28 -1.41
C ALA A 129 9.75 -10.72 -0.07
N VAL A 130 9.38 -10.08 1.05
CA VAL A 130 9.94 -10.42 2.37
C VAL A 130 9.43 -11.76 2.91
N LYS A 131 8.31 -12.30 2.42
CA LYS A 131 7.87 -13.68 2.70
C LYS A 131 8.77 -14.72 2.04
N LYS A 132 9.34 -14.39 0.88
CA LYS A 132 10.15 -15.31 0.09
C LYS A 132 11.64 -15.19 0.38
N PHE A 133 12.11 -14.00 0.74
CA PHE A 133 13.50 -13.71 1.01
C PHE A 133 13.66 -13.14 2.41
N PHE A 134 14.79 -13.41 3.07
CA PHE A 134 15.13 -12.74 4.32
C PHE A 134 15.24 -11.23 4.08
N PRO A 135 14.58 -10.39 4.91
CA PRO A 135 14.60 -8.93 4.74
C PRO A 135 16.00 -8.34 4.59
N GLU A 136 16.99 -8.88 5.34
CA GLU A 136 18.39 -8.45 5.31
C GLU A 136 19.02 -8.59 3.93
N ASN A 137 18.61 -9.58 3.14
CA ASN A 137 19.11 -9.79 1.77
C ASN A 137 18.48 -8.82 0.76
N LEU A 138 17.40 -8.16 1.13
CA LEU A 138 16.68 -7.22 0.26
C LEU A 138 17.08 -5.76 0.53
N ILE A 139 17.59 -5.47 1.74
CA ILE A 139 17.99 -4.12 2.12
C ILE A 139 19.39 -3.85 1.52
N PRO A 140 19.57 -2.75 0.78
CA PRO A 140 20.89 -2.35 0.28
C PRO A 140 21.91 -2.23 1.42
N PRO A 141 23.10 -2.86 1.30
CA PRO A 141 24.10 -2.86 2.36
C PRO A 141 24.56 -1.45 2.75
N GLU A 142 24.51 -0.51 1.83
CA GLU A 142 24.82 0.91 2.07
C GLU A 142 23.95 1.52 3.16
N LEU A 143 22.66 1.16 3.22
CA LEU A 143 21.75 1.66 4.25
C LEU A 143 22.09 1.08 5.63
N LEU A 144 22.50 -0.18 5.69
CA LEU A 144 22.95 -0.80 6.94
C LEU A 144 24.27 -0.17 7.44
N ILE A 145 25.19 0.11 6.53
CA ILE A 145 26.43 0.83 6.85
C ILE A 145 26.12 2.22 7.39
N LEU A 146 25.22 2.95 6.71
CA LEU A 146 24.85 4.32 7.11
C LEU A 146 24.18 4.36 8.48
N GLN A 147 23.25 3.44 8.76
CA GLN A 147 22.63 3.32 10.08
C GLN A 147 23.62 3.00 11.20
N ARG A 148 24.61 2.12 10.95
CA ARG A 148 25.68 1.85 11.92
C ARG A 148 26.54 3.10 12.17
N PHE A 149 26.89 3.81 11.09
CA PHE A 149 27.65 5.05 11.18
C PHE A 149 26.91 6.08 12.03
N ASP A 150 25.62 6.31 11.77
CA ASP A 150 24.80 7.26 12.52
C ASP A 150 24.75 6.88 14.02
N LYS A 151 24.58 5.60 14.33
CA LYS A 151 24.55 5.11 15.72
C LYS A 151 25.88 5.35 16.45
N GLN A 152 27.00 5.17 15.75
CA GLN A 152 28.34 5.35 16.33
C GLN A 152 28.74 6.81 16.50
N ASN A 153 28.31 7.68 15.56
CA ASN A 153 28.73 9.07 15.49
C ASN A 153 27.67 10.07 15.96
N GLN A 154 26.48 9.57 16.37
CA GLN A 154 25.34 10.40 16.77
C GLN A 154 24.94 11.39 15.67
N THR A 155 24.90 10.91 14.44
CA THR A 155 24.49 11.67 13.25
C THR A 155 23.14 11.20 12.73
N ASP A 156 22.53 12.00 11.83
CA ASP A 156 21.23 11.71 11.16
C ASP A 156 21.41 11.67 9.63
N TYR A 157 22.44 10.99 9.18
CA TYR A 157 22.77 10.92 7.75
C TYR A 157 21.77 10.05 6.99
N ALA A 158 21.33 8.94 7.58
CA ALA A 158 20.31 8.09 6.97
C ALA A 158 18.99 8.86 6.75
N GLU A 159 18.55 9.66 7.74
CA GLU A 159 17.36 10.47 7.60
C GLU A 159 17.55 11.61 6.58
N SER A 160 18.73 12.22 6.55
CA SER A 160 19.08 13.24 5.55
C SER A 160 19.02 12.69 4.13
N LEU A 161 19.55 11.48 3.90
CA LEU A 161 19.50 10.78 2.61
C LEU A 161 18.06 10.39 2.27
N ARG A 162 17.32 9.85 3.22
CA ARG A 162 15.93 9.43 3.04
C ARG A 162 15.06 10.57 2.54
N ILE A 163 15.04 11.68 3.24
CA ILE A 163 14.25 12.87 2.87
C ILE A 163 14.69 13.42 1.51
N TYR A 164 16.00 13.47 1.25
CA TYR A 164 16.51 13.92 -0.06
C TYR A 164 15.97 13.08 -1.21
N LEU A 165 15.98 11.75 -1.08
CA LEU A 165 15.45 10.82 -2.09
C LEU A 165 13.92 10.94 -2.23
N TYR A 166 13.17 11.06 -1.13
CA TYR A 166 11.72 11.25 -1.16
C TYR A 166 11.30 12.58 -1.80
N GLU A 167 12.09 13.62 -1.63
CA GLU A 167 11.90 14.92 -2.28
C GLU A 167 12.43 14.94 -3.73
N ARG A 168 12.60 13.77 -4.35
CA ARG A 168 13.04 13.62 -5.74
C ARG A 168 14.38 14.30 -6.03
N ASN A 169 15.34 14.15 -5.14
CA ASN A 169 16.67 14.77 -5.19
C ASN A 169 16.62 16.32 -5.21
N ASN A 170 15.55 16.90 -4.71
CA ASN A 170 15.44 18.35 -4.59
C ASN A 170 16.04 18.84 -3.27
N LEU A 171 17.27 19.35 -3.36
CA LEU A 171 18.06 19.80 -2.21
C LEU A 171 17.35 20.88 -1.38
N ASN A 172 16.65 21.82 -2.03
CA ASN A 172 15.97 22.92 -1.32
C ASN A 172 14.76 22.41 -0.54
N ARG A 173 13.92 21.57 -1.14
CA ARG A 173 12.77 20.95 -0.48
C ARG A 173 13.21 20.05 0.68
N ALA A 174 14.19 19.19 0.43
CA ALA A 174 14.70 18.29 1.46
C ALA A 174 15.30 19.08 2.65
N ALA A 175 16.05 20.14 2.39
CA ALA A 175 16.58 21.00 3.45
C ALA A 175 15.46 21.65 4.27
N SER A 176 14.39 22.13 3.60
CA SER A 176 13.22 22.69 4.28
C SER A 176 12.51 21.66 5.15
N CYS A 177 12.30 20.43 4.65
CA CYS A 177 11.68 19.32 5.41
C CYS A 177 12.49 18.94 6.66
N LEU A 178 13.81 19.02 6.56
CA LEU A 178 14.75 18.70 7.66
C LEU A 178 15.02 19.89 8.59
N HIS A 179 14.45 21.08 8.32
CA HIS A 179 14.77 22.33 9.02
C HIS A 179 16.28 22.65 9.01
N LEU A 180 16.97 22.34 7.91
CA LEU A 180 18.39 22.57 7.72
C LEU A 180 18.64 23.68 6.68
N HIS A 181 19.78 24.35 6.81
CA HIS A 181 20.28 25.18 5.70
C HIS A 181 20.71 24.29 4.53
N ARG A 182 20.46 24.75 3.29
CA ARG A 182 20.80 24.02 2.06
C ARG A 182 22.26 23.53 2.04
N ASN A 183 23.20 24.37 2.44
CA ASN A 183 24.61 24.02 2.43
C ASN A 183 24.96 22.93 3.45
N THR A 184 24.27 22.89 4.59
CA THR A 184 24.40 21.84 5.61
C THR A 184 23.94 20.50 5.06
N LEU A 185 22.78 20.48 4.40
CA LEU A 185 22.30 19.25 3.78
C LEU A 185 23.23 18.80 2.65
N LYS A 186 23.70 19.72 1.79
CA LYS A 186 24.65 19.40 0.74
C LYS A 186 25.91 18.75 1.33
N TYR A 187 26.50 19.35 2.36
CA TYR A 187 27.66 18.80 3.04
C TYR A 187 27.40 17.36 3.57
N ARG A 188 26.21 17.13 4.18
CA ARG A 188 25.83 15.79 4.64
C ARG A 188 25.78 14.79 3.49
N LEU A 189 25.14 15.14 2.36
CA LEU A 189 25.03 14.28 1.17
C LEU A 189 26.41 13.99 0.55
N ASP A 190 27.30 14.99 0.48
CA ASP A 190 28.67 14.80 0.00
C ASP A 190 29.45 13.81 0.91
N LYS A 191 29.26 13.91 2.23
CA LYS A 191 29.82 12.96 3.20
C LYS A 191 29.26 11.55 3.06
N ILE A 192 27.94 11.43 2.85
CA ILE A 192 27.27 10.14 2.61
C ILE A 192 27.82 9.50 1.34
N SER A 193 27.92 10.25 0.24
CA SER A 193 28.46 9.75 -1.03
C SER A 193 29.90 9.25 -0.89
N ALA A 194 30.73 9.99 -0.14
CA ALA A 194 32.11 9.57 0.12
C ALA A 194 32.20 8.35 1.05
N LEU A 195 31.36 8.30 2.10
CA LEU A 195 31.35 7.17 3.05
C LEU A 195 30.93 5.86 2.39
N LEU A 196 29.94 5.94 1.49
CA LEU A 196 29.35 4.76 0.85
C LEU A 196 29.98 4.45 -0.52
N GLU A 197 30.88 5.31 -1.00
CA GLU A 197 31.53 5.21 -2.33
C GLU A 197 30.50 5.15 -3.47
N ILE A 198 29.43 5.94 -3.38
CA ILE A 198 28.33 5.96 -4.35
C ILE A 198 28.11 7.36 -4.93
N SER A 199 27.50 7.40 -6.13
CA SER A 199 26.97 8.61 -6.72
C SER A 199 25.46 8.69 -6.48
N LEU A 200 25.00 9.75 -5.78
CA LEU A 200 23.55 10.01 -5.59
C LEU A 200 22.92 10.63 -6.85
N ASP A 201 23.72 11.08 -7.82
CA ASP A 201 23.27 11.54 -9.12
C ASP A 201 22.97 10.40 -10.09
N ASP A 202 23.43 9.17 -9.77
CA ASP A 202 23.06 7.98 -10.54
C ASP A 202 21.62 7.56 -10.22
N PRO A 203 20.71 7.60 -11.23
CA PRO A 203 19.32 7.26 -11.02
C PRO A 203 19.07 5.84 -10.50
N ALA A 204 19.88 4.87 -10.92
CA ALA A 204 19.75 3.48 -10.48
C ALA A 204 20.10 3.34 -9.00
N THR A 205 21.17 4.00 -8.54
CA THR A 205 21.56 4.06 -7.14
C THR A 205 20.49 4.76 -6.29
N ALA A 206 19.98 5.92 -6.74
CA ALA A 206 18.93 6.64 -6.03
C ALA A 206 17.66 5.78 -5.88
N GLN A 207 17.22 5.13 -6.95
CA GLN A 207 16.05 4.25 -6.94
C GLN A 207 16.24 3.04 -6.02
N ARG A 208 17.39 2.39 -6.07
CA ARG A 208 17.74 1.24 -5.22
C ARG A 208 17.72 1.61 -3.72
N LEU A 209 18.31 2.74 -3.36
CA LEU A 209 18.31 3.24 -1.98
C LEU A 209 16.92 3.66 -1.52
N GLN A 210 16.12 4.29 -2.38
CA GLN A 210 14.73 4.65 -2.07
C GLN A 210 13.88 3.42 -1.79
N LEU A 211 14.01 2.36 -2.61
CA LEU A 211 13.34 1.09 -2.35
C LEU A 211 13.82 0.44 -1.05
N GLY A 212 15.11 0.53 -0.75
CA GLY A 212 15.69 0.05 0.49
C GLY A 212 15.09 0.74 1.73
N PHE A 213 14.89 2.06 1.70
CA PHE A 213 14.18 2.78 2.78
C PHE A 213 12.73 2.33 2.91
N GLN A 214 12.03 2.12 1.80
CA GLN A 214 10.65 1.59 1.84
C GLN A 214 10.60 0.20 2.47
N LEU A 215 11.58 -0.67 2.19
CA LEU A 215 11.72 -1.99 2.83
C LEU A 215 11.97 -1.86 4.34
N LEU A 216 12.88 -0.98 4.75
CA LEU A 216 13.14 -0.73 6.17
C LEU A 216 11.87 -0.27 6.90
N ASP A 217 11.18 0.73 6.36
CA ASP A 217 9.92 1.25 6.93
C ASP A 217 8.86 0.14 6.99
N PHE A 218 8.77 -0.69 5.95
CA PHE A 218 7.83 -1.80 5.87
C PHE A 218 8.13 -2.86 6.94
N THR A 219 9.38 -3.29 7.08
CA THR A 219 9.78 -4.32 8.05
C THR A 219 9.54 -3.86 9.49
N VAL A 220 9.78 -2.59 9.80
CA VAL A 220 9.48 -2.00 11.12
C VAL A 220 7.98 -2.03 11.41
N LYS A 221 7.14 -1.56 10.47
CA LYS A 221 5.68 -1.51 10.64
C LYS A 221 5.02 -2.89 10.73
N THR A 222 5.52 -3.85 9.98
CA THR A 222 4.93 -5.18 9.90
C THR A 222 5.42 -6.13 10.99
N SER A 223 6.37 -5.69 11.83
CA SER A 223 7.01 -6.54 12.85
C SER A 223 7.47 -7.88 12.26
N PHE A 224 7.86 -7.90 10.98
CA PHE A 224 8.56 -9.07 10.46
C PHE A 224 9.74 -9.34 11.39
N PRO A 225 9.92 -10.58 11.84
CA PRO A 225 10.95 -10.88 12.82
C PRO A 225 12.30 -10.41 12.27
N ASN A 226 12.84 -9.35 12.88
CA ASN A 226 14.26 -9.14 12.81
C ASN A 226 14.84 -10.40 13.46
N TYR A 227 15.42 -11.27 12.67
CA TYR A 227 16.32 -12.28 13.21
C TYR A 227 17.44 -11.49 13.87
N LYS A 228 17.25 -11.18 15.15
CA LYS A 228 18.34 -10.79 16.03
C LYS A 228 19.21 -12.04 16.17
N GLU A 229 20.44 -11.92 15.74
CA GLU A 229 21.50 -12.87 16.05
C GLU A 229 21.52 -13.25 17.53
#